data_7a2e1241b93e32f290297a0a7a7be706
#
_entry.id   7a2e1241b93e32f290297a0a7a7be706
#
_cell.length_a   1.000
_cell.length_b   1.000
_cell.length_c   1.000
_cell.angle_alpha   90.00
_cell.angle_beta   90.00
_cell.angle_gamma   90.00
#
_symmetry.space_group_name_H-M   'P 1'
#
loop_
_entity.id
_entity.type
_entity.pdbx_description
1 polymer ?
#
loop_
_entity_poly.entity_id
_entity_poly.type
_entity_poly.pdbx_seq_one_letter_code
_entity_poly.pdbx_strand_id
1 'polypeptide(L)'
;KYCGENGIKMAIHNHAADNKANNYYDPRVVKNLIKDCKNVYACPDNGHWSRAGIDSVFGYKTLEGKIAIVHFKDQKEFGNHKNQCVPFGTGALDMKGMLADLDRQGFDGYYLIEYEAEWDNPLPSVVKCYEYLKKN
;
A
#
# COMPACT_ATOMS: atom_id res chain seq x y z
N LYS A 1 20.85 11.19 -2.99
CA LYS A 1 22.31 11.05 -2.96
C LYS A 1 22.77 10.38 -1.67
N TYR A 2 22.58 11.00 -0.48
CA TYR A 2 23.05 10.47 0.82
C TYR A 2 22.57 9.03 1.09
N CYS A 3 21.28 8.73 0.93
CA CYS A 3 20.74 7.38 1.14
C CYS A 3 21.42 6.34 0.25
N GLY A 4 21.62 6.68 -1.03
CA GLY A 4 22.26 5.77 -1.97
C GLY A 4 23.72 5.50 -1.67
N GLU A 5 24.46 6.51 -1.22
CA GLU A 5 25.87 6.38 -0.82
C GLU A 5 26.04 5.53 0.44
N ASN A 6 24.99 5.39 1.26
CA ASN A 6 24.97 4.62 2.49
C ASN A 6 24.17 3.30 2.38
N GLY A 7 23.79 2.87 1.19
CA GLY A 7 23.04 1.63 0.98
C GLY A 7 21.59 1.65 1.50
N ILE A 8 21.03 2.84 1.75
CA ILE A 8 19.69 3.02 2.29
C ILE A 8 18.71 3.19 1.12
N LYS A 9 17.67 2.38 1.08
CA LYS A 9 16.51 2.60 0.21
C LYS A 9 15.58 3.61 0.89
N MET A 10 15.18 4.66 0.18
CA MET A 10 14.16 5.60 0.61
C MET A 10 12.86 5.28 -0.12
N ALA A 11 11.73 5.25 0.57
CA ALA A 11 10.46 4.98 -0.05
C ALA A 11 9.44 6.10 0.24
N ILE A 12 8.70 6.51 -0.79
CA ILE A 12 7.61 7.48 -0.67
C ILE A 12 6.34 6.72 -0.31
N HIS A 13 5.80 7.03 0.87
CA HIS A 13 4.50 6.54 1.32
C HIS A 13 3.40 7.47 0.82
N ASN A 14 2.42 6.92 0.10
CA ASN A 14 1.26 7.69 -0.32
C ASN A 14 0.26 7.81 0.82
N HIS A 15 -0.39 8.95 0.91
CA HIS A 15 -1.49 9.22 1.82
C HIS A 15 -2.72 9.67 1.05
N ALA A 16 -3.92 9.48 1.61
CA ALA A 16 -5.16 9.90 0.96
C ALA A 16 -5.17 11.42 0.68
N ALA A 17 -5.94 11.82 -0.31
CA ALA A 17 -6.03 13.20 -0.80
C ALA A 17 -6.83 14.13 0.13
N ASP A 18 -6.49 14.15 1.43
CA ASP A 18 -7.11 15.03 2.40
C ASP A 18 -6.76 16.52 2.16
N ASN A 19 -5.69 16.74 1.41
CA ASN A 19 -5.22 18.07 1.03
C ASN A 19 -4.99 18.11 -0.49
N LYS A 20 -5.69 19.01 -1.20
CA LYS A 20 -5.55 19.23 -2.65
C LYS A 20 -4.12 19.58 -3.10
N ALA A 21 -3.25 20.02 -2.20
CA ALA A 21 -1.85 20.29 -2.47
C ALA A 21 -0.97 19.01 -2.49
N ASN A 22 -1.45 17.90 -1.97
CA ASN A 22 -0.71 16.64 -1.93
C ASN A 22 -1.17 15.70 -3.05
N ASN A 23 -0.38 15.56 -4.10
CA ASN A 23 -0.66 14.69 -5.24
C ASN A 23 -0.05 13.28 -5.10
N TYR A 24 0.62 12.97 -3.99
CA TYR A 24 1.31 11.68 -3.79
C TYR A 24 0.35 10.50 -3.59
N TYR A 25 -0.94 10.75 -3.47
CA TYR A 25 -1.94 9.68 -3.51
C TYR A 25 -2.05 9.02 -4.90
N ASP A 26 -1.70 9.74 -5.96
CA ASP A 26 -1.76 9.21 -7.33
C ASP A 26 -0.46 8.44 -7.65
N PRO A 27 -0.54 7.12 -7.92
CA PRO A 27 0.63 6.30 -8.22
C PRO A 27 1.39 6.76 -9.47
N ARG A 28 0.70 7.41 -10.43
CA ARG A 28 1.33 7.96 -11.65
C ARG A 28 2.25 9.14 -11.32
N VAL A 29 1.84 9.97 -10.35
CA VAL A 29 2.67 11.09 -9.87
C VAL A 29 3.90 10.56 -9.16
N VAL A 30 3.74 9.59 -8.25
CA VAL A 30 4.85 8.97 -7.55
C VAL A 30 5.82 8.33 -8.54
N LYS A 31 5.32 7.55 -9.51
CA LYS A 31 6.15 6.94 -10.56
C LYS A 31 7.00 7.98 -11.29
N ASN A 32 6.38 9.08 -11.73
CA ASN A 32 7.10 10.14 -12.46
C ASN A 32 8.18 10.81 -11.60
N LEU A 33 7.94 10.97 -10.30
CA LEU A 33 8.90 11.57 -9.38
C LEU A 33 10.13 10.69 -9.15
N ILE A 34 9.94 9.35 -9.11
CA ILE A 34 11.00 8.42 -8.71
C ILE A 34 11.63 7.64 -9.87
N LYS A 35 11.11 7.75 -11.10
CA LYS A 35 11.54 6.93 -12.25
C LYS A 35 13.04 6.96 -12.51
N ASP A 36 13.64 8.15 -12.38
CA ASP A 36 15.07 8.38 -12.64
C ASP A 36 15.95 8.33 -11.36
N CYS A 37 15.33 8.01 -10.21
CA CYS A 37 16.03 7.93 -8.93
C CYS A 37 16.47 6.49 -8.64
N LYS A 38 17.78 6.27 -8.45
CA LYS A 38 18.32 4.92 -8.23
C LYS A 38 17.90 4.29 -6.90
N ASN A 39 17.83 5.08 -5.82
CA ASN A 39 17.59 4.59 -4.46
C ASN A 39 16.30 5.16 -3.84
N VAL A 40 15.38 5.64 -4.68
CA VAL A 40 14.06 6.09 -4.27
C VAL A 40 13.02 5.16 -4.86
N TYR A 41 12.17 4.69 -4.01
CA TYR A 41 11.14 3.70 -4.27
C TYR A 41 9.78 4.21 -3.81
N ALA A 42 8.74 3.45 -4.05
CA ALA A 42 7.42 3.64 -3.47
C ALA A 42 7.24 2.73 -2.26
N CYS A 43 6.47 3.22 -1.30
CA CYS A 43 5.84 2.47 -0.21
C CYS A 43 4.33 2.60 -0.38
N PRO A 44 3.72 1.81 -1.29
CA PRO A 44 2.29 1.88 -1.51
C PRO A 44 1.50 1.54 -0.26
N ASP A 45 0.49 2.39 0.01
CA ASP A 45 -0.60 2.12 0.94
C ASP A 45 -1.89 1.97 0.14
N ASN A 46 -2.36 0.74 0.01
CA ASN A 46 -3.54 0.43 -0.77
C ASN A 46 -4.84 0.95 -0.12
N GLY A 47 -4.88 1.12 1.19
CA GLY A 47 -6.02 1.71 1.89
C GLY A 47 -6.18 3.20 1.58
N HIS A 48 -5.09 3.94 1.48
CA HIS A 48 -5.14 5.33 1.05
C HIS A 48 -5.54 5.48 -0.42
N TRP A 49 -5.12 4.56 -1.29
CA TRP A 49 -5.62 4.51 -2.66
C TRP A 49 -7.12 4.25 -2.71
N SER A 50 -7.58 3.25 -1.95
CA SER A 50 -9.02 2.94 -1.86
C SER A 50 -9.84 4.15 -1.42
N ARG A 51 -9.40 4.87 -0.39
CA ARG A 51 -10.04 6.12 0.08
C ARG A 51 -10.10 7.19 -1.01
N ALA A 52 -9.10 7.24 -1.87
CA ALA A 52 -9.03 8.17 -3.01
C ALA A 52 -9.77 7.67 -4.27
N GLY A 53 -10.42 6.50 -4.21
CA GLY A 53 -11.10 5.89 -5.35
C GLY A 53 -10.16 5.32 -6.41
N ILE A 54 -8.92 5.00 -6.03
CA ILE A 54 -7.92 4.40 -6.91
C ILE A 54 -7.88 2.90 -6.67
N ASP A 55 -8.00 2.12 -7.74
CA ASP A 55 -7.83 0.68 -7.71
C ASP A 55 -6.40 0.29 -7.31
N SER A 56 -6.28 -0.60 -6.33
CA SER A 56 -4.98 -0.93 -5.74
C SER A 56 -4.12 -1.80 -6.67
N VAL A 57 -4.73 -2.68 -7.44
CA VAL A 57 -4.01 -3.50 -8.44
C VAL A 57 -3.46 -2.60 -9.54
N PHE A 58 -4.24 -1.60 -9.99
CA PHE A 58 -3.74 -0.57 -10.90
C PHE A 58 -2.58 0.22 -10.28
N GLY A 59 -2.66 0.54 -8.99
CA GLY A 59 -1.58 1.24 -8.28
C GLY A 59 -0.28 0.45 -8.28
N TYR A 60 -0.32 -0.84 -7.93
CA TYR A 60 0.85 -1.72 -7.93
C TYR A 60 1.44 -1.91 -9.33
N LYS A 61 0.61 -2.17 -10.34
CA LYS A 61 1.06 -2.24 -11.76
C LYS A 61 1.73 -0.94 -12.21
N THR A 62 1.18 0.20 -11.80
CA THR A 62 1.77 1.50 -12.15
C THR A 62 3.18 1.66 -11.58
N LEU A 63 3.42 1.16 -10.38
CA LEU A 63 4.70 1.29 -9.66
C LEU A 63 5.64 0.10 -9.85
N GLU A 64 5.33 -0.82 -10.77
CA GLU A 64 6.13 -2.01 -11.04
C GLU A 64 7.62 -1.72 -11.15
N GLY A 65 8.45 -2.52 -10.45
CA GLY A 65 9.89 -2.38 -10.37
C GLY A 65 10.39 -1.26 -9.45
N LYS A 66 9.47 -0.53 -8.79
CA LYS A 66 9.80 0.59 -7.89
C LYS A 66 9.18 0.45 -6.50
N ILE A 67 8.63 -0.70 -6.16
CA ILE A 67 8.05 -0.96 -4.84
C ILE A 67 9.12 -1.55 -3.93
N ALA A 68 9.34 -0.96 -2.76
CA ALA A 68 10.29 -1.47 -1.76
C ALA A 68 9.61 -2.13 -0.55
N ILE A 69 8.45 -1.65 -0.18
CA ILE A 69 7.67 -2.08 0.97
C ILE A 69 6.21 -1.72 0.70
N VAL A 70 5.26 -2.46 1.24
CA VAL A 70 3.84 -2.16 1.09
C VAL A 70 3.16 -2.05 2.45
N HIS A 71 2.30 -1.04 2.63
CA HIS A 71 1.33 -0.97 3.70
C HIS A 71 0.05 -1.62 3.20
N PHE A 72 -0.32 -2.73 3.83
CA PHE A 72 -1.40 -3.59 3.37
C PHE A 72 -2.61 -3.42 4.28
N LYS A 73 -3.72 -3.01 3.69
CA LYS A 73 -5.00 -2.77 4.36
C LYS A 73 -6.13 -3.44 3.60
N ASP A 74 -7.15 -3.88 4.31
CA ASP A 74 -8.47 -4.11 3.73
C ASP A 74 -9.46 -3.13 4.35
N GLN A 75 -10.43 -2.70 3.59
CA GLN A 75 -11.35 -1.67 3.99
C GLN A 75 -12.79 -2.08 3.69
N LYS A 76 -13.71 -1.66 4.55
CA LYS A 76 -15.12 -2.01 4.48
C LYS A 76 -15.77 -1.58 3.15
N GLU A 77 -15.35 -0.44 2.61
CA GLU A 77 -15.93 0.15 1.39
C GLU A 77 -14.82 0.70 0.50
N PHE A 78 -15.05 0.74 -0.81
CA PHE A 78 -14.15 1.39 -1.76
C PHE A 78 -14.63 2.84 -2.03
N GLY A 79 -13.69 3.78 -2.17
CA GLY A 79 -13.97 5.17 -2.52
C GLY A 79 -14.56 6.02 -1.38
N ASN A 80 -14.52 5.53 -0.14
CA ASN A 80 -15.03 6.26 1.01
C ASN A 80 -13.88 6.80 1.87
N HIS A 81 -13.73 8.13 1.97
CA HIS A 81 -12.69 8.79 2.77
C HIS A 81 -12.76 8.49 4.27
N LYS A 82 -13.95 8.20 4.80
CA LYS A 82 -14.19 7.85 6.21
C LYS A 82 -14.19 6.35 6.47
N ASN A 83 -13.60 5.59 5.58
CA ASN A 83 -13.63 4.15 5.60
C ASN A 83 -12.88 3.57 6.81
N GLN A 84 -13.34 2.40 7.26
CA GLN A 84 -12.75 1.64 8.37
C GLN A 84 -11.95 0.46 7.84
N CYS A 85 -10.79 0.20 8.47
CA CYS A 85 -10.09 -1.04 8.26
C CYS A 85 -10.90 -2.23 8.80
N VAL A 86 -10.80 -3.35 8.06
CA VAL A 86 -11.38 -4.64 8.44
C VAL A 86 -10.32 -5.73 8.27
N PRO A 87 -10.47 -6.90 8.90
CA PRO A 87 -9.54 -8.02 8.68
C PRO A 87 -9.46 -8.40 7.20
N PHE A 88 -8.26 -8.72 6.73
CA PHE A 88 -7.99 -9.02 5.32
C PHE A 88 -8.92 -10.09 4.76
N GLY A 89 -9.44 -9.85 3.56
CA GLY A 89 -10.38 -10.72 2.87
C GLY A 89 -11.83 -10.61 3.35
N THR A 90 -12.14 -9.67 4.26
CA THR A 90 -13.52 -9.43 4.73
C THR A 90 -14.08 -8.08 4.27
N GLY A 91 -13.27 -7.29 3.59
CA GLY A 91 -13.62 -5.97 3.08
C GLY A 91 -13.94 -5.98 1.58
N ALA A 92 -13.86 -4.79 1.00
CA ALA A 92 -14.23 -4.52 -0.38
C ALA A 92 -13.04 -4.51 -1.34
N LEU A 93 -11.80 -4.65 -0.83
CA LEU A 93 -10.62 -4.56 -1.69
C LEU A 93 -10.27 -5.93 -2.31
N ASP A 94 -9.76 -5.91 -3.53
CA ASP A 94 -9.29 -7.13 -4.21
C ASP A 94 -7.93 -7.57 -3.64
N MET A 95 -7.96 -8.09 -2.41
CA MET A 95 -6.77 -8.55 -1.69
C MET A 95 -6.00 -9.63 -2.47
N LYS A 96 -6.72 -10.55 -3.13
CA LYS A 96 -6.10 -11.63 -3.92
C LYS A 96 -5.45 -11.10 -5.18
N GLY A 97 -6.13 -10.20 -5.90
CA GLY A 97 -5.56 -9.56 -7.09
C GLY A 97 -4.31 -8.73 -6.75
N MET A 98 -4.29 -8.07 -5.60
CA MET A 98 -3.11 -7.34 -5.13
C MET A 98 -1.92 -8.28 -4.86
N LEU A 99 -2.15 -9.39 -4.12
CA LEU A 99 -1.10 -10.37 -3.83
C LEU A 99 -0.60 -11.03 -5.11
N ALA A 100 -1.50 -11.44 -6.00
CA ALA A 100 -1.16 -12.06 -7.29
C ALA A 100 -0.34 -11.12 -8.18
N ASP A 101 -0.64 -9.81 -8.18
CA ASP A 101 0.15 -8.86 -8.98
C ASP A 101 1.53 -8.61 -8.38
N LEU A 102 1.66 -8.51 -7.05
CA LEU A 102 2.95 -8.37 -6.38
C LEU A 102 3.82 -9.63 -6.60
N ASP A 103 3.22 -10.82 -6.53
CA ASP A 103 3.92 -12.09 -6.84
C ASP A 103 4.37 -12.13 -8.30
N ARG A 104 3.50 -11.76 -9.25
CA ARG A 104 3.84 -11.63 -10.68
C ARG A 104 5.03 -10.68 -10.92
N GLN A 105 5.12 -9.60 -10.12
CA GLN A 105 6.24 -8.66 -10.20
C GLN A 105 7.53 -9.19 -9.56
N GLY A 106 7.50 -10.34 -8.88
CA GLY A 106 8.61 -10.87 -8.10
C GLY A 106 8.94 -9.98 -6.89
N PHE A 107 7.92 -9.38 -6.27
CA PHE A 107 8.13 -8.52 -5.10
C PHE A 107 8.67 -9.33 -3.92
N ASP A 108 9.86 -8.96 -3.46
CA ASP A 108 10.61 -9.59 -2.37
C ASP A 108 10.74 -8.70 -1.12
N GLY A 109 9.96 -7.61 -1.07
CA GLY A 109 9.95 -6.65 0.04
C GLY A 109 9.06 -7.07 1.21
N TYR A 110 8.81 -6.12 2.11
CA TYR A 110 8.02 -6.34 3.30
C TYR A 110 6.56 -5.97 3.10
N TYR A 111 5.66 -6.83 3.60
CA TYR A 111 4.24 -6.54 3.77
C TYR A 111 4.03 -6.04 5.20
N LEU A 112 3.68 -4.79 5.38
CA LEU A 112 3.29 -4.22 6.66
C LEU A 112 1.78 -4.28 6.82
N ILE A 113 1.30 -5.03 7.80
CA ILE A 113 -0.10 -5.01 8.19
C ILE A 113 -0.37 -3.69 8.87
N GLU A 114 -1.19 -2.84 8.26
CA GLU A 114 -1.62 -1.60 8.89
C GLU A 114 -3.12 -1.64 9.16
N TYR A 115 -3.47 -1.79 10.43
CA TYR A 115 -4.83 -1.97 10.89
C TYR A 115 -5.27 -0.79 11.75
N GLU A 116 -5.98 0.15 11.14
CA GLU A 116 -6.43 1.40 11.77
C GLU A 116 -7.89 1.29 12.25
N ALA A 117 -8.16 0.34 13.15
CA ALA A 117 -9.47 0.14 13.78
C ALA A 117 -9.32 -0.57 15.13
N GLU A 118 -10.39 -0.65 15.89
CA GLU A 118 -10.46 -1.39 17.17
C GLU A 118 -9.33 -0.99 18.15
N TRP A 119 -9.08 0.30 18.29
CA TRP A 119 -7.93 0.89 19.00
C TRP A 119 -7.73 0.38 20.43
N ASP A 120 -8.81 -0.05 21.12
CA ASP A 120 -8.72 -0.61 22.46
C ASP A 120 -8.13 -2.04 22.46
N ASN A 121 -8.34 -2.82 21.40
CA ASN A 121 -7.81 -4.17 21.26
C ASN A 121 -7.72 -4.64 19.80
N PRO A 122 -6.78 -4.14 19.00
CA PRO A 122 -6.65 -4.49 17.57
C PRO A 122 -6.04 -5.88 17.34
N LEU A 123 -5.37 -6.47 18.32
CA LEU A 123 -4.57 -7.68 18.15
C LEU A 123 -5.33 -8.86 17.54
N PRO A 124 -6.58 -9.21 17.94
CA PRO A 124 -7.30 -10.32 17.33
C PRO A 124 -7.52 -10.13 15.82
N SER A 125 -7.76 -8.91 15.36
CA SER A 125 -7.97 -8.59 13.95
C SER A 125 -6.64 -8.55 13.18
N VAL A 126 -5.57 -8.05 13.78
CA VAL A 126 -4.21 -8.11 13.20
C VAL A 126 -3.76 -9.56 13.00
N VAL A 127 -4.05 -10.46 13.96
CA VAL A 127 -3.77 -11.89 13.80
C VAL A 127 -4.53 -12.48 12.60
N LYS A 128 -5.82 -12.12 12.40
CA LYS A 128 -6.57 -12.56 11.22
C LYS A 128 -5.94 -12.07 9.92
N CYS A 129 -5.46 -10.82 9.88
CA CYS A 129 -4.73 -10.29 8.73
C CYS A 129 -3.46 -11.10 8.44
N TYR A 130 -2.68 -11.40 9.45
CA TYR A 130 -1.47 -12.23 9.33
C TYR A 130 -1.78 -13.63 8.82
N GLU A 131 -2.79 -14.30 9.38
CA GLU A 131 -3.22 -15.64 8.94
C GLU A 131 -3.75 -15.64 7.49
N TYR A 132 -4.37 -14.54 7.06
CA TYR A 132 -4.78 -14.36 5.67
C TYR A 132 -3.56 -14.35 4.73
N LEU A 133 -2.54 -13.56 5.05
CA LEU A 133 -1.32 -13.47 4.24
C LEU A 133 -0.56 -14.80 4.18
N LYS A 134 -0.58 -15.59 5.25
CA LYS A 134 0.06 -16.92 5.26
C LYS A 134 -0.61 -17.96 4.35
N LYS A 135 -1.90 -17.77 4.04
CA LYS A 135 -2.70 -18.73 3.27
C LYS A 135 -2.79 -18.39 1.78
N ASN A 136 -2.51 -17.17 1.43
CA ASN A 136 -2.65 -16.67 0.07
C ASN A 136 -1.32 -16.14 -0.46
#